data_8127c663e797f6efaf22fdf15c8f3885
#
_entry.id   8127c663e797f6efaf22fdf15c8f3885
#
_cell.length_a   1.000
_cell.length_b   1.000
_cell.length_c   1.000
_cell.angle_alpha   90.00
_cell.angle_beta   90.00
_cell.angle_gamma   90.00
#
_symmetry.space_group_name_H-M   'P 1'
#
loop_
_entity.id
_entity.type
_entity.pdbx_description
1 polymer ?
#
loop_
_entity_poly.entity_id
_entity_poly.type
_entity_poly.pdbx_seq_one_letter_code
_entity_poly.pdbx_strand_id
1 'polypeptide(L)'
;MAAAIPGRFRTFKPLEAELAQEFLERQLIPGEVRAGVPLETATSREVLRVDPRAGFWSRYPWMFKVDLVIEGPDVVTIVEVEEDLRLANLGKLLIYRQLYGDQYRPGKPVQLAVVARRDVPEMRAVLEASGVRVVVLERA
;
A
#
# COMPACT_ATOMS: atom_id res chain seq x y z
N MET A 1 16.39 -1.60 13.82
CA MET A 1 15.22 -0.94 14.42
C MET A 1 14.51 -0.13 13.35
N ALA A 2 13.25 -0.41 13.14
CA ALA A 2 12.48 0.45 12.27
C ALA A 2 12.37 1.82 12.93
N ALA A 3 12.89 2.84 12.30
CA ALA A 3 12.75 4.18 12.82
C ALA A 3 11.28 4.59 12.74
N ALA A 4 10.79 5.28 13.76
CA ALA A 4 9.58 6.06 13.61
C ALA A 4 9.77 6.96 12.38
N ILE A 5 8.76 7.07 11.54
CA ILE A 5 8.87 7.87 10.34
C ILE A 5 7.89 9.06 10.47
N PRO A 6 8.24 10.07 11.28
CA PRO A 6 7.37 11.20 11.53
C PRO A 6 7.00 11.86 10.21
N GLY A 7 5.74 12.15 10.03
CA GLY A 7 5.23 12.78 8.84
C GLY A 7 4.92 11.84 7.68
N ARG A 8 5.51 10.64 7.61
CA ARG A 8 5.15 9.67 6.57
C ARG A 8 3.74 9.12 6.72
N PHE A 9 3.23 9.11 7.96
CA PHE A 9 1.91 8.59 8.27
C PHE A 9 0.84 9.67 8.40
N ARG A 10 1.08 10.88 7.91
CA ARG A 10 0.12 11.98 8.03
C ARG A 10 -1.23 11.70 7.36
N THR A 11 -1.22 10.93 6.27
CA THR A 11 -2.42 10.60 5.52
C THR A 11 -3.18 9.41 6.10
N PHE A 12 -2.58 8.73 7.07
CA PHE A 12 -3.25 7.62 7.77
C PHE A 12 -4.19 8.16 8.84
N LYS A 13 -5.27 7.42 9.06
CA LYS A 13 -6.06 7.59 10.28
C LYS A 13 -5.20 7.22 11.48
N PRO A 14 -5.42 7.80 12.67
CA PRO A 14 -4.58 7.53 13.84
C PRO A 14 -4.37 6.05 14.17
N LEU A 15 -5.43 5.24 14.12
CA LEU A 15 -5.32 3.80 14.40
C LEU A 15 -4.56 3.05 13.32
N GLU A 16 -4.69 3.47 12.06
CA GLU A 16 -3.92 2.89 10.95
C GLU A 16 -2.45 3.27 11.03
N ALA A 17 -2.14 4.50 11.42
CA ALA A 17 -0.75 4.95 11.62
C ALA A 17 -0.06 4.12 12.71
N GLU A 18 -0.74 3.88 13.81
CA GLU A 18 -0.24 3.06 14.90
C GLU A 18 0.01 1.61 14.46
N LEU A 19 -0.92 1.06 13.71
CA LEU A 19 -0.81 -0.29 13.17
C LEU A 19 0.35 -0.40 12.17
N ALA A 20 0.48 0.57 11.28
CA ALA A 20 1.59 0.64 10.33
C ALA A 20 2.94 0.69 11.06
N GLN A 21 3.03 1.51 12.10
CA GLN A 21 4.24 1.63 12.90
C GLN A 21 4.61 0.31 13.56
N GLU A 22 3.65 -0.37 14.19
CA GLU A 22 3.88 -1.67 14.83
C GLU A 22 4.32 -2.72 13.82
N PHE A 23 3.67 -2.75 12.65
CA PHE A 23 4.03 -3.67 11.58
C PHE A 23 5.48 -3.48 11.14
N LEU A 24 5.90 -2.24 10.93
CA LEU A 24 7.26 -1.92 10.52
C LEU A 24 8.29 -2.26 11.60
N GLU A 25 7.96 -2.03 12.86
CA GLU A 25 8.85 -2.35 13.99
C GLU A 25 9.10 -3.85 14.10
N ARG A 26 8.12 -4.68 13.74
CA ARG A 26 8.26 -6.13 13.77
C ARG A 26 9.08 -6.67 12.60
N GLN A 27 9.36 -5.87 11.58
CA GLN A 27 10.17 -6.25 10.42
C GLN A 27 9.74 -7.56 9.77
N LEU A 28 8.43 -7.78 9.65
CA LEU A 28 7.87 -9.01 9.09
C LEU A 28 8.12 -9.14 7.59
N ILE A 29 8.28 -8.01 6.90
CA ILE A 29 8.64 -7.96 5.49
C ILE A 29 9.86 -7.04 5.38
N PRO A 30 11.06 -7.60 5.13
CA PRO A 30 12.27 -6.79 5.07
C PRO A 30 12.35 -6.00 3.76
N GLY A 31 12.93 -4.81 3.86
CA GLY A 31 13.17 -3.97 2.69
C GLY A 31 13.11 -2.49 3.01
N GLU A 32 13.35 -1.67 2.00
CA GLU A 32 13.21 -0.23 2.10
C GLU A 32 11.75 0.16 2.06
N VAL A 33 11.30 0.96 3.04
CA VAL A 33 9.89 1.32 3.21
C VAL A 33 9.62 2.71 2.65
N ARG A 34 8.58 2.81 1.83
CA ARG A 34 8.02 4.08 1.38
C ARG A 34 6.54 4.11 1.72
N ALA A 35 6.07 5.22 2.27
CA ALA A 35 4.67 5.39 2.67
C ALA A 35 3.98 6.40 1.75
N GLY A 36 2.68 6.21 1.53
CA GLY A 36 1.87 7.12 0.75
C GLY A 36 2.35 7.25 -0.70
N VAL A 37 2.67 6.13 -1.34
CA VAL A 37 3.22 6.15 -2.70
C VAL A 37 2.13 6.45 -3.71
N PRO A 38 2.26 7.56 -4.46
CA PRO A 38 1.24 7.93 -5.44
C PRO A 38 1.35 7.09 -6.70
N LEU A 39 0.19 6.72 -7.25
CA LEU A 39 0.11 5.99 -8.50
C LEU A 39 -0.66 6.79 -9.52
N GLU A 40 -0.05 7.04 -10.67
CA GLU A 40 -0.69 7.70 -11.80
C GLU A 40 -1.83 6.84 -12.33
N THR A 41 -2.92 7.50 -12.69
CA THR A 41 -4.10 6.88 -13.29
C THR A 41 -4.31 7.43 -14.70
N ALA A 42 -5.24 6.86 -15.43
CA ALA A 42 -5.65 7.44 -16.74
C ALA A 42 -6.13 8.89 -16.56
N THR A 43 -6.88 9.14 -15.49
CA THR A 43 -7.39 10.48 -15.20
C THR A 43 -6.28 11.46 -14.83
N SER A 44 -5.32 11.05 -13.98
CA SER A 44 -4.20 11.94 -13.63
C SER A 44 -3.32 12.26 -14.83
N ARG A 45 -3.11 11.28 -15.72
CA ARG A 45 -2.36 11.49 -16.96
C ARG A 45 -3.12 12.42 -17.94
N GLU A 46 -4.44 12.34 -17.95
CA GLU A 46 -5.28 13.21 -18.79
C GLU A 46 -5.14 14.67 -18.38
N VAL A 47 -5.01 14.95 -17.08
CA VAL A 47 -4.74 16.30 -16.58
C VAL A 47 -3.45 16.84 -17.22
N LEU A 48 -2.41 16.03 -17.26
CA LEU A 48 -1.13 16.43 -17.84
C LEU A 48 -1.23 16.59 -19.37
N ARG A 49 -2.05 15.79 -20.04
CA ARG A 49 -2.27 15.89 -21.48
C ARG A 49 -2.96 17.20 -21.84
N VAL A 50 -3.95 17.60 -21.05
CA VAL A 50 -4.70 18.86 -21.27
C VAL A 50 -3.86 20.06 -20.89
N ASP A 51 -3.08 19.96 -19.82
CA ASP A 51 -2.17 21.02 -19.39
C ASP A 51 -0.78 20.44 -19.13
N PRO A 52 0.12 20.49 -20.13
CA PRO A 52 1.47 19.95 -19.97
C PRO A 52 2.32 20.60 -18.85
N ARG A 53 1.86 21.74 -18.32
CA ARG A 53 2.52 22.43 -17.21
C ARG A 53 1.94 22.04 -15.85
N ALA A 54 0.91 21.17 -15.83
CA ALA A 54 0.30 20.74 -14.59
C ALA A 54 1.34 20.03 -13.71
N GLY A 55 1.55 20.57 -12.52
CA GLY A 55 2.46 20.00 -11.54
C GLY A 55 1.86 18.77 -10.84
N PHE A 56 2.68 18.16 -10.00
CA PHE A 56 2.29 16.99 -9.21
C PHE A 56 0.98 17.22 -8.44
N TRP A 57 0.87 18.34 -7.73
CA TRP A 57 -0.29 18.63 -6.89
C TRP A 57 -1.59 18.83 -7.66
N SER A 58 -1.49 19.26 -8.93
CA SER A 58 -2.66 19.36 -9.81
C SER A 58 -3.20 17.99 -10.22
N ARG A 59 -2.34 16.99 -10.28
CA ARG A 59 -2.69 15.61 -10.64
C ARG A 59 -3.02 14.74 -9.43
N TYR A 60 -2.50 15.10 -8.26
CA TYR A 60 -2.60 14.32 -7.05
C TYR A 60 -4.03 13.89 -6.68
N PRO A 61 -5.07 14.73 -6.77
CA PRO A 61 -6.44 14.30 -6.46
C PRO A 61 -6.93 13.12 -7.29
N TRP A 62 -6.33 12.91 -8.46
CA TRP A 62 -6.74 11.86 -9.40
C TRP A 62 -5.86 10.61 -9.33
N MET A 63 -4.89 10.60 -8.45
CA MET A 63 -4.01 9.47 -8.22
C MET A 63 -4.54 8.55 -7.13
N PHE A 64 -4.17 7.26 -7.20
CA PHE A 64 -4.26 6.39 -6.04
C PHE A 64 -3.02 6.56 -5.16
N LYS A 65 -3.13 6.22 -3.89
CA LYS A 65 -2.02 6.26 -2.94
C LYS A 65 -1.93 4.90 -2.27
N VAL A 66 -0.79 4.27 -2.36
CA VAL A 66 -0.51 3.03 -1.67
C VAL A 66 -0.05 3.35 -0.25
N ASP A 67 -0.61 2.67 0.73
CA ASP A 67 -0.23 2.93 2.13
C ASP A 67 1.25 2.72 2.36
N LEU A 68 1.77 1.54 2.02
CA LEU A 68 3.19 1.22 2.13
C LEU A 68 3.67 0.43 0.92
N VAL A 69 4.88 0.72 0.48
CA VAL A 69 5.62 -0.10 -0.48
C VAL A 69 6.93 -0.51 0.19
N ILE A 70 7.19 -1.80 0.24
CA ILE A 70 8.42 -2.34 0.82
C ILE A 70 9.22 -2.98 -0.30
N GLU A 71 10.35 -2.37 -0.61
CA GLU A 71 11.23 -2.84 -1.67
C GLU A 71 12.34 -3.71 -1.09
N GLY A 72 12.19 -5.02 -1.23
CA GLY A 72 13.22 -5.99 -0.87
C GLY A 72 14.17 -6.27 -2.03
N PRO A 73 15.20 -7.09 -1.81
CA PRO A 73 16.17 -7.41 -2.86
C PRO A 73 15.55 -8.20 -4.01
N ASP A 74 14.57 -9.07 -3.72
CA ASP A 74 14.00 -10.00 -4.71
C ASP A 74 12.54 -9.75 -5.02
N VAL A 75 11.88 -8.92 -4.23
CA VAL A 75 10.43 -8.70 -4.34
C VAL A 75 10.06 -7.32 -3.83
N VAL A 76 9.06 -6.72 -4.46
CA VAL A 76 8.41 -5.50 -3.97
C VAL A 76 7.07 -5.90 -3.37
N THR A 77 6.76 -5.44 -2.16
CA THR A 77 5.49 -5.72 -1.51
C THR A 77 4.66 -4.44 -1.40
N ILE A 78 3.45 -4.47 -1.92
CA ILE A 78 2.46 -3.42 -1.77
C ILE A 78 1.58 -3.79 -0.59
N VAL A 79 1.48 -2.89 0.39
CA VAL A 79 0.80 -3.17 1.66
C VAL A 79 -0.33 -2.17 1.87
N GLU A 80 -1.53 -2.69 2.14
CA GLU A 80 -2.65 -1.92 2.65
C GLU A 80 -2.74 -2.10 4.17
N VAL A 81 -3.03 -1.02 4.87
CA VAL A 81 -3.15 -1.01 6.34
C VAL A 81 -4.60 -0.67 6.68
N GLU A 82 -5.29 -1.58 7.37
CA GLU A 82 -6.69 -1.47 7.72
C GLU A 82 -6.93 -1.95 9.14
N GLU A 83 -7.93 -1.40 9.82
CA GLU A 83 -8.34 -1.94 11.13
C GLU A 83 -8.96 -3.32 10.99
N ASP A 84 -9.85 -3.47 10.02
CA ASP A 84 -10.56 -4.70 9.74
C ASP A 84 -10.24 -5.19 8.33
N LEU A 85 -10.17 -6.51 8.16
CA LEU A 85 -10.07 -7.10 6.83
C LEU A 85 -11.36 -6.83 6.05
N ARG A 86 -11.21 -6.43 4.78
CA ARG A 86 -12.33 -6.15 3.87
C ARG A 86 -12.04 -6.75 2.51
N LEU A 87 -13.06 -7.24 1.84
CA LEU A 87 -12.91 -7.73 0.45
C LEU A 87 -12.52 -6.61 -0.52
N ALA A 88 -12.88 -5.37 -0.21
CA ALA A 88 -12.46 -4.20 -0.99
C ALA A 88 -10.93 -4.07 -1.05
N ASN A 89 -10.20 -4.58 -0.05
CA ASN A 89 -8.75 -4.58 -0.08
C ASN A 89 -8.19 -5.37 -1.26
N LEU A 90 -8.84 -6.48 -1.63
CA LEU A 90 -8.40 -7.27 -2.78
C LEU A 90 -8.46 -6.45 -4.06
N GLY A 91 -9.60 -5.79 -4.33
CA GLY A 91 -9.75 -4.96 -5.52
C GLY A 91 -8.74 -3.83 -5.58
N LYS A 92 -8.54 -3.13 -4.48
CA LYS A 92 -7.53 -2.06 -4.38
C LYS A 92 -6.13 -2.60 -4.68
N LEU A 93 -5.74 -3.69 -4.02
CA LEU A 93 -4.40 -4.25 -4.18
C LEU A 93 -4.13 -4.71 -5.60
N LEU A 94 -5.12 -5.30 -6.28
CA LEU A 94 -4.99 -5.71 -7.68
C LEU A 94 -4.77 -4.50 -8.60
N ILE A 95 -5.52 -3.42 -8.37
CA ILE A 95 -5.35 -2.18 -9.13
C ILE A 95 -3.96 -1.58 -8.85
N TYR A 96 -3.57 -1.54 -7.60
CA TYR A 96 -2.26 -0.98 -7.21
C TYR A 96 -1.10 -1.76 -7.84
N ARG A 97 -1.19 -3.08 -7.86
CA ARG A 97 -0.15 -3.91 -8.51
C ARG A 97 -0.01 -3.56 -9.98
N GLN A 98 -1.13 -3.42 -10.67
CA GLN A 98 -1.13 -3.07 -12.10
C GLN A 98 -0.53 -1.68 -12.32
N LEU A 99 -1.01 -0.68 -11.60
CA LEU A 99 -0.55 0.70 -11.76
C LEU A 99 0.90 0.87 -11.34
N TYR A 100 1.31 0.21 -10.26
CA TYR A 100 2.69 0.25 -9.79
C TYR A 100 3.64 -0.37 -10.81
N GLY A 101 3.28 -1.53 -11.34
CA GLY A 101 4.08 -2.20 -12.35
C GLY A 101 4.24 -1.36 -13.61
N ASP A 102 3.19 -0.72 -14.06
CA ASP A 102 3.21 0.13 -15.26
C ASP A 102 4.07 1.38 -15.06
N GLN A 103 3.97 2.00 -13.89
CA GLN A 103 4.63 3.28 -13.62
C GLN A 103 6.09 3.12 -13.24
N TYR A 104 6.39 2.20 -12.33
CA TYR A 104 7.72 2.06 -11.71
C TYR A 104 8.58 0.97 -12.35
N ARG A 105 7.99 0.02 -13.04
CA ARG A 105 8.68 -1.09 -13.73
C ARG A 105 9.79 -1.71 -12.87
N PRO A 106 9.46 -2.27 -11.72
CA PRO A 106 10.43 -2.65 -10.70
C PRO A 106 11.43 -3.75 -11.11
N GLY A 107 11.15 -4.50 -12.17
CA GLY A 107 12.02 -5.60 -12.60
C GLY A 107 12.04 -6.80 -11.64
N LYS A 108 11.13 -6.83 -10.68
CA LYS A 108 10.96 -7.86 -9.66
C LYS A 108 9.49 -8.20 -9.53
N PRO A 109 9.14 -9.39 -9.02
CA PRO A 109 7.75 -9.69 -8.68
C PRO A 109 7.19 -8.69 -7.68
N VAL A 110 5.92 -8.36 -7.83
CA VAL A 110 5.19 -7.50 -6.91
C VAL A 110 4.23 -8.37 -6.10
N GLN A 111 4.44 -8.43 -4.80
CA GLN A 111 3.57 -9.13 -3.86
C GLN A 111 2.57 -8.16 -3.26
N LEU A 112 1.42 -8.71 -2.86
CA LEU A 112 0.36 -7.96 -2.21
C LEU A 112 0.22 -8.42 -0.76
N ALA A 113 0.01 -7.46 0.15
CA ALA A 113 -0.21 -7.75 1.56
C ALA A 113 -1.23 -6.80 2.15
N VAL A 114 -1.95 -7.26 3.15
CA VAL A 114 -2.81 -6.44 3.99
C VAL A 114 -2.44 -6.67 5.45
N VAL A 115 -2.36 -5.60 6.21
CA VAL A 115 -2.11 -5.62 7.64
C VAL A 115 -3.35 -5.12 8.34
N ALA A 116 -3.87 -5.91 9.28
CA ALA A 116 -5.11 -5.59 9.99
C ALA A 116 -4.98 -5.84 11.48
N ARG A 117 -5.84 -5.19 12.27
CA ARG A 117 -5.97 -5.44 13.71
C ARG A 117 -6.87 -6.64 13.98
N ARG A 118 -7.95 -6.76 13.22
CA ARG A 118 -8.95 -7.80 13.46
C ARG A 118 -9.00 -8.79 12.32
N ASP A 119 -9.01 -10.06 12.69
CA ASP A 119 -9.17 -11.14 11.75
C ASP A 119 -10.65 -11.33 11.40
N VAL A 120 -10.91 -11.55 10.13
CA VAL A 120 -12.21 -12.00 9.64
C VAL A 120 -11.91 -13.24 8.79
N PRO A 121 -12.04 -14.44 9.39
CA PRO A 121 -11.54 -15.68 8.76
C PRO A 121 -12.03 -15.91 7.33
N GLU A 122 -13.29 -15.60 7.05
CA GLU A 122 -13.86 -15.78 5.71
C GLU A 122 -13.21 -14.84 4.68
N MET A 123 -12.91 -13.60 5.07
CA MET A 123 -12.24 -12.63 4.20
C MET A 123 -10.78 -12.98 4.05
N ARG A 124 -10.14 -13.39 5.13
CA ARG A 124 -8.75 -13.84 5.11
C ARG A 124 -8.56 -14.99 4.14
N ALA A 125 -9.44 -15.98 4.18
CA ALA A 125 -9.38 -17.12 3.28
C ALA A 125 -9.45 -16.72 1.81
N VAL A 126 -10.34 -15.79 1.45
CA VAL A 126 -10.46 -15.29 0.08
C VAL A 126 -9.22 -14.51 -0.34
N LEU A 127 -8.73 -13.63 0.52
CA LEU A 127 -7.53 -12.83 0.25
C LEU A 127 -6.31 -13.75 0.03
N GLU A 128 -6.09 -14.70 0.93
CA GLU A 128 -4.96 -15.62 0.81
C GLU A 128 -5.07 -16.52 -0.43
N ALA A 129 -6.27 -16.99 -0.76
CA ALA A 129 -6.52 -17.76 -1.97
C ALA A 129 -6.25 -16.96 -3.25
N SER A 130 -6.35 -15.63 -3.17
CA SER A 130 -6.08 -14.71 -4.28
C SER A 130 -4.62 -14.23 -4.31
N GLY A 131 -3.75 -14.79 -3.48
CA GLY A 131 -2.33 -14.47 -3.47
C GLY A 131 -1.96 -13.27 -2.60
N VAL A 132 -2.85 -12.81 -1.74
CA VAL A 132 -2.57 -11.72 -0.81
C VAL A 132 -2.09 -12.28 0.53
N ARG A 133 -0.93 -11.81 0.98
CA ARG A 133 -0.44 -12.13 2.32
C ARG A 133 -1.25 -11.34 3.35
N VAL A 134 -1.78 -12.01 4.35
CA VAL A 134 -2.56 -11.38 5.41
C VAL A 134 -1.76 -11.42 6.70
N VAL A 135 -1.55 -10.26 7.31
CA VAL A 135 -0.88 -10.10 8.60
C VAL A 135 -1.89 -9.49 9.57
N VAL A 136 -2.23 -10.24 10.60
CA VAL A 136 -3.16 -9.76 11.64
C VAL A 136 -2.36 -9.52 12.92
N LEU A 137 -2.38 -8.28 13.40
CA LEU A 137 -1.69 -7.85 14.61
C LEU A 137 -2.75 -7.50 15.66
N GLU A 138 -3.33 -8.51 16.26
CA GLU A 138 -4.36 -8.32 17.28
C GLU A 138 -3.76 -7.70 18.54
N ARG A 139 -4.54 -6.82 19.17
CA ARG A 139 -4.19 -6.31 20.49
C ARG A 139 -4.59 -7.32 21.54
N ALA A 140 -3.72 -7.49 22.51
CA ALA A 140 -4.00 -8.30 23.70
C ALA A 140 -5.11 -7.68 24.55
#